data_4ab52e11c03522288671add908076e72
#
_entry.id   4ab52e11c03522288671add908076e72
#
_cell.length_a   1.000
_cell.length_b   1.000
_cell.length_c   1.000
_cell.angle_alpha   90.00
_cell.angle_beta   90.00
_cell.angle_gamma   90.00
#
_symmetry.space_group_name_H-M   'P 1'
#
loop_
_entity.id
_entity.type
_entity.pdbx_description
1 polymer ?
#
loop_
_entity_poly.entity_id
_entity_poly.type
_entity_poly.pdbx_seq_one_letter_code
_entity_poly.pdbx_strand_id
1 'polypeptide(L)'
;MVRFWMRLLLAAPIATLGLALPAAAVAQAPTGHAQLVSLFSDWRAFVHPQIVRGVPDYSATAMAAKAARLGEFQARLKAIDPSGWSVADRDDYRMVEAEMNGLDFFLRVLKPWARDPGFYQTIFAEMSDVPAHEGPSAEPNVDLFKYKYPLSRSDDAKLTELLTAIPAILEAAKSNLAESQAHDLWAYGDRAFNEQAEALEALEAGKLQLNDLEGRRTVSLAGATPRLRTAVHNARVATAQFADWVRSEAPKRTGQSGVGKDNYNWYLKHVLLSPYDYDQQVTILERELDRALASLRLEEARNRNAPPIALLNDPAAYRRMAEAREARFYDLLTGAGFIPDKPYYRSALFGQLGDYTPPEQRNFFTHVTALDPLPLSSHQFHWVELARLKNEPHPSPIRDTPPLFNIYADRSEGFATAMEEILMQAGLYDDEPHGRELVWIMLANRAARGLASLRVQANQLDLAQAGKFHARWTPRGWSDPNSRLVGFEQLLYLRQPGYGPSYIIGKVQMDELLAIQSHAAEMNGRPFVLSDAMGRILGAGIMQPSLIKNEIGGETAR
;
A
#
# COMPACT_ATOMS: atom_id res chain seq x y z
N MET A 1 -62.85 85.78 -23.72
CA MET A 1 -62.40 86.01 -22.35
C MET A 1 -61.27 85.04 -22.06
N VAL A 2 -60.11 85.55 -22.04
CA VAL A 2 -58.84 84.87 -22.04
C VAL A 2 -58.33 84.72 -20.61
N ARG A 3 -57.94 83.60 -20.15
CA ARG A 3 -57.17 83.44 -18.93
C ARG A 3 -55.80 82.79 -19.24
N PHE A 4 -54.75 83.59 -19.05
CA PHE A 4 -53.33 83.25 -19.01
C PHE A 4 -53.04 82.29 -17.84
N TRP A 5 -52.26 81.25 -18.08
CA TRP A 5 -51.57 80.51 -17.02
C TRP A 5 -50.10 80.37 -17.41
N MET A 6 -49.26 81.01 -16.58
CA MET A 6 -47.82 81.00 -16.60
C MET A 6 -47.28 79.65 -16.04
N ARG A 7 -46.46 78.93 -16.80
CA ARG A 7 -45.78 77.73 -16.31
C ARG A 7 -44.41 78.10 -15.79
N LEU A 8 -44.16 77.90 -14.49
CA LEU A 8 -42.85 77.93 -13.84
C LEU A 8 -42.09 76.62 -14.26
N LEU A 9 -40.90 76.82 -14.82
CA LEU A 9 -39.91 75.75 -15.02
C LEU A 9 -39.10 75.60 -13.74
N LEU A 10 -39.29 74.48 -13.02
CA LEU A 10 -38.44 74.03 -11.93
C LEU A 10 -37.32 73.19 -12.54
N ALA A 11 -36.07 73.65 -12.47
CA ALA A 11 -34.86 72.88 -12.79
C ALA A 11 -34.55 71.93 -11.62
N ALA A 12 -34.62 70.63 -11.87
CA ALA A 12 -34.17 69.59 -10.93
C ALA A 12 -32.66 69.27 -11.15
N PRO A 13 -31.85 69.13 -10.10
CA PRO A 13 -30.44 68.73 -10.25
C PRO A 13 -30.36 67.27 -10.59
N ILE A 14 -29.60 66.92 -11.65
CA ILE A 14 -29.25 65.54 -12.01
C ILE A 14 -28.16 65.07 -11.02
N ALA A 15 -28.56 64.22 -10.07
CA ALA A 15 -27.63 63.53 -9.22
C ALA A 15 -27.03 62.31 -10.04
N THR A 16 -25.78 62.46 -10.41
CA THR A 16 -25.00 61.34 -10.98
C THR A 16 -24.74 60.28 -9.88
N LEU A 17 -25.51 59.19 -9.86
CA LEU A 17 -25.18 57.98 -9.09
C LEU A 17 -23.97 57.31 -9.76
N GLY A 18 -22.79 57.51 -9.17
CA GLY A 18 -21.62 56.71 -9.48
C GLY A 18 -21.86 55.25 -9.04
N LEU A 19 -22.11 54.33 -9.97
CA LEU A 19 -22.04 52.87 -9.74
C LEU A 19 -20.59 52.51 -9.40
N ALA A 20 -20.26 52.43 -8.11
CA ALA A 20 -19.04 51.77 -7.66
C ALA A 20 -19.20 50.26 -7.93
N LEU A 21 -18.54 49.77 -8.97
CA LEU A 21 -18.35 48.33 -9.17
C LEU A 21 -17.58 47.81 -7.96
N PRO A 22 -18.05 46.71 -7.31
CA PRO A 22 -17.26 46.08 -6.25
C PRO A 22 -15.93 45.64 -6.85
N ALA A 23 -14.83 46.17 -6.31
CA ALA A 23 -13.50 45.65 -6.61
C ALA A 23 -13.52 44.15 -6.32
N ALA A 24 -13.29 43.33 -7.35
CA ALA A 24 -13.11 41.90 -7.17
C ALA A 24 -12.00 41.72 -6.12
N ALA A 25 -12.35 41.14 -4.98
CA ALA A 25 -11.37 40.78 -3.96
C ALA A 25 -10.38 39.81 -4.60
N VAL A 26 -9.18 40.29 -4.87
CA VAL A 26 -8.08 39.41 -5.28
C VAL A 26 -7.89 38.46 -4.12
N ALA A 27 -8.24 37.20 -4.32
CA ALA A 27 -8.02 36.17 -3.32
C ALA A 27 -6.54 36.20 -2.94
N GLN A 28 -6.25 36.46 -1.68
CA GLN A 28 -4.89 36.49 -1.16
C GLN A 28 -4.29 35.13 -1.35
N ALA A 29 -3.06 35.04 -1.90
CA ALA A 29 -2.38 33.75 -2.09
C ALA A 29 -2.29 33.01 -0.74
N PRO A 30 -2.53 31.71 -0.71
CA PRO A 30 -2.43 30.93 0.52
C PRO A 30 -1.04 31.05 1.13
N THR A 31 -0.97 31.15 2.47
CA THR A 31 0.29 31.25 3.22
C THR A 31 0.38 30.13 4.24
N GLY A 32 1.57 29.80 4.69
CA GLY A 32 1.79 28.77 5.69
C GLY A 32 1.38 27.37 5.22
N HIS A 33 0.77 26.56 6.09
CA HIS A 33 0.33 25.19 5.77
C HIS A 33 -0.67 25.14 4.59
N ALA A 34 -1.54 26.14 4.44
CA ALA A 34 -2.45 26.22 3.30
C ALA A 34 -1.72 26.32 1.95
N GLN A 35 -0.52 26.95 1.93
CA GLN A 35 0.33 26.97 0.74
C GLN A 35 0.89 25.58 0.42
N LEU A 36 1.28 24.81 1.44
CA LEU A 36 1.71 23.42 1.28
C LEU A 36 0.58 22.55 0.71
N VAL A 37 -0.64 22.66 1.25
CA VAL A 37 -1.80 21.90 0.75
C VAL A 37 -2.09 22.23 -0.72
N SER A 38 -2.00 23.52 -1.11
CA SER A 38 -2.15 23.93 -2.51
C SER A 38 -1.06 23.33 -3.40
N LEU A 39 0.20 23.38 -2.96
CA LEU A 39 1.33 22.75 -3.66
C LEU A 39 1.13 21.24 -3.79
N PHE A 40 0.66 20.57 -2.74
CA PHE A 40 0.37 19.14 -2.75
C PHE A 40 -0.71 18.77 -3.76
N SER A 41 -1.77 19.56 -3.87
CA SER A 41 -2.81 19.36 -4.91
C SER A 41 -2.23 19.45 -6.32
N ASP A 42 -1.40 20.47 -6.61
CA ASP A 42 -0.71 20.60 -7.90
C ASP A 42 0.25 19.44 -8.15
N TRP A 43 0.98 19.01 -7.10
CA TRP A 43 1.90 17.90 -7.13
C TRP A 43 1.20 16.58 -7.50
N ARG A 44 0.09 16.27 -6.84
CA ARG A 44 -0.67 15.04 -7.08
C ARG A 44 -1.26 15.00 -8.50
N ALA A 45 -1.68 16.13 -9.03
CA ALA A 45 -2.09 16.24 -10.44
C ALA A 45 -0.91 16.03 -11.41
N PHE A 46 0.29 16.51 -11.05
CA PHE A 46 1.50 16.38 -11.88
C PHE A 46 2.07 14.96 -11.92
N VAL A 47 1.94 14.17 -10.85
CA VAL A 47 2.52 12.81 -10.75
C VAL A 47 1.98 11.89 -11.84
N HIS A 48 0.75 12.07 -12.28
CA HIS A 48 0.15 11.24 -13.32
C HIS A 48 0.88 11.38 -14.67
N PRO A 49 0.97 10.32 -15.49
CA PRO A 49 1.53 10.41 -16.84
C PRO A 49 0.62 11.23 -17.75
N GLN A 50 1.20 11.79 -18.80
CA GLN A 50 0.40 12.35 -19.89
C GLN A 50 -0.24 11.22 -20.69
N ILE A 51 -1.54 11.35 -20.98
CA ILE A 51 -2.28 10.38 -21.79
C ILE A 51 -2.37 10.91 -23.23
N VAL A 52 -1.79 10.18 -24.16
CA VAL A 52 -1.80 10.50 -25.59
C VAL A 52 -2.64 9.46 -26.33
N ARG A 53 -3.81 9.85 -26.81
CA ARG A 53 -4.76 8.95 -27.51
C ARG A 53 -5.13 7.70 -26.67
N GLY A 54 -5.31 7.86 -25.38
CA GLY A 54 -5.65 6.79 -24.44
C GLY A 54 -4.46 5.97 -23.94
N VAL A 55 -3.24 6.23 -24.40
CA VAL A 55 -2.01 5.55 -24.00
C VAL A 55 -1.18 6.48 -23.11
N PRO A 56 -0.72 6.04 -21.93
CA PRO A 56 0.20 6.82 -21.11
C PRO A 56 1.57 6.93 -21.79
N ASP A 57 2.10 8.14 -21.83
CA ASP A 57 3.39 8.42 -22.45
C ASP A 57 4.54 8.22 -21.47
N TYR A 58 5.17 7.06 -21.56
CA TYR A 58 6.39 6.72 -20.82
C TYR A 58 7.64 6.76 -21.73
N SER A 59 7.60 7.47 -22.86
CA SER A 59 8.76 7.66 -23.71
C SER A 59 9.91 8.35 -22.97
N ALA A 60 11.14 8.13 -23.43
CA ALA A 60 12.32 8.76 -22.83
C ALA A 60 12.20 10.30 -22.81
N THR A 61 11.60 10.89 -23.85
CA THR A 61 11.35 12.34 -23.93
C THR A 61 10.36 12.82 -22.87
N ALA A 62 9.23 12.10 -22.71
CA ALA A 62 8.23 12.45 -21.70
C ALA A 62 8.79 12.32 -20.28
N MET A 63 9.57 11.26 -20.00
CA MET A 63 10.19 11.04 -18.70
C MET A 63 11.29 12.07 -18.40
N ALA A 64 12.07 12.48 -19.40
CA ALA A 64 13.05 13.57 -19.24
C ALA A 64 12.37 14.92 -18.94
N ALA A 65 11.27 15.24 -19.62
CA ALA A 65 10.47 16.43 -19.35
C ALA A 65 9.85 16.39 -17.94
N LYS A 66 9.38 15.23 -17.51
CA LYS A 66 8.84 15.02 -16.16
C LYS A 66 9.93 15.23 -15.08
N ALA A 67 11.14 14.73 -15.31
CA ALA A 67 12.28 14.95 -14.42
C ALA A 67 12.66 16.45 -14.29
N ALA A 68 12.65 17.20 -15.40
CA ALA A 68 12.90 18.64 -15.38
C ALA A 68 11.85 19.39 -14.55
N ARG A 69 10.56 19.08 -14.75
CA ARG A 69 9.45 19.69 -13.99
C ARG A 69 9.43 19.30 -12.52
N LEU A 70 9.93 18.12 -12.15
CA LEU A 70 10.06 17.75 -10.74
C LEU A 70 10.92 18.77 -9.98
N GLY A 71 12.02 19.24 -10.59
CA GLY A 71 12.87 20.28 -9.99
C GLY A 71 12.14 21.57 -9.66
N GLU A 72 11.12 21.94 -10.46
CA GLU A 72 10.28 23.12 -10.20
C GLU A 72 9.40 22.90 -8.94
N PHE A 73 8.82 21.71 -8.78
CA PHE A 73 8.02 21.36 -7.59
C PHE A 73 8.89 21.33 -6.33
N GLN A 74 10.08 20.73 -6.40
CA GLN A 74 11.03 20.72 -5.29
C GLN A 74 11.48 22.15 -4.91
N ALA A 75 11.69 23.02 -5.89
CA ALA A 75 12.02 24.44 -5.63
C ALA A 75 10.84 25.17 -4.97
N ARG A 76 9.60 24.94 -5.41
CA ARG A 76 8.38 25.51 -4.79
C ARG A 76 8.24 25.03 -3.35
N LEU A 77 8.46 23.75 -3.06
CA LEU A 77 8.42 23.20 -1.71
C LEU A 77 9.48 23.86 -0.82
N LYS A 78 10.73 23.95 -1.30
CA LYS A 78 11.84 24.56 -0.57
C LYS A 78 11.64 26.05 -0.28
N ALA A 79 10.82 26.75 -1.07
CA ALA A 79 10.49 28.14 -0.84
C ALA A 79 9.46 28.35 0.30
N ILE A 80 8.86 27.28 0.81
CA ILE A 80 7.95 27.31 1.96
C ILE A 80 8.81 27.16 3.23
N ASP A 81 8.71 28.13 4.16
CA ASP A 81 9.40 28.03 5.46
C ASP A 81 8.49 27.40 6.51
N PRO A 82 8.76 26.14 6.96
CA PRO A 82 7.97 25.46 7.98
C PRO A 82 8.44 25.71 9.41
N SER A 83 9.43 26.59 9.66
CA SER A 83 10.13 26.70 10.95
C SER A 83 9.21 27.12 12.11
N GLY A 84 8.17 27.89 11.82
CA GLY A 84 7.18 28.36 12.81
C GLY A 84 5.94 27.46 12.93
N TRP A 85 5.89 26.32 12.26
CA TRP A 85 4.70 25.46 12.20
C TRP A 85 4.61 24.51 13.40
N SER A 86 3.40 23.96 13.60
CA SER A 86 3.21 22.83 14.51
C SER A 86 4.05 21.60 14.09
N VAL A 87 4.27 20.66 14.98
CA VAL A 87 4.95 19.39 14.64
C VAL A 87 4.20 18.70 13.51
N ALA A 88 2.88 18.57 13.63
CA ALA A 88 2.03 17.90 12.65
C ALA A 88 2.13 18.54 11.24
N ASP A 89 2.11 19.89 11.17
CA ASP A 89 2.23 20.59 9.88
C ASP A 89 3.63 20.43 9.27
N ARG A 90 4.67 20.39 10.11
CA ARG A 90 6.04 20.07 9.64
C ARG A 90 6.18 18.65 9.14
N ASP A 91 5.48 17.70 9.76
CA ASP A 91 5.48 16.31 9.30
C ASP A 91 4.70 16.15 7.99
N ASP A 92 3.63 16.91 7.77
CA ASP A 92 2.99 17.04 6.45
C ASP A 92 3.97 17.53 5.37
N TYR A 93 4.78 18.56 5.69
CA TYR A 93 5.82 19.04 4.78
C TYR A 93 6.84 17.93 4.43
N ARG A 94 7.27 17.14 5.43
CA ARG A 94 8.19 16.03 5.25
C ARG A 94 7.59 14.90 4.41
N MET A 95 6.30 14.63 4.54
CA MET A 95 5.59 13.66 3.69
C MET A 95 5.61 14.09 2.23
N VAL A 96 5.30 15.36 1.95
CA VAL A 96 5.33 15.90 0.58
C VAL A 96 6.75 15.86 0.00
N GLU A 97 7.77 16.21 0.80
CA GLU A 97 9.18 16.09 0.41
C GLU A 97 9.56 14.64 0.08
N ALA A 98 9.13 13.69 0.91
CA ALA A 98 9.39 12.26 0.71
C ALA A 98 8.73 11.74 -0.57
N GLU A 99 7.50 12.15 -0.89
CA GLU A 99 6.86 11.80 -2.17
C GLU A 99 7.61 12.38 -3.38
N MET A 100 8.07 13.63 -3.31
CA MET A 100 8.86 14.24 -4.41
C MET A 100 10.20 13.52 -4.59
N ASN A 101 10.85 13.12 -3.50
CA ASN A 101 12.06 12.31 -3.52
C ASN A 101 11.76 10.89 -4.06
N GLY A 102 10.59 10.34 -3.76
CA GLY A 102 10.12 9.07 -4.33
C GLY A 102 10.02 9.13 -5.85
N LEU A 103 9.47 10.22 -6.41
CA LEU A 103 9.45 10.42 -7.86
C LEU A 103 10.85 10.60 -8.45
N ASP A 104 11.75 11.33 -7.78
CA ASP A 104 13.16 11.42 -8.21
C ASP A 104 13.80 10.04 -8.32
N PHE A 105 13.63 9.21 -7.28
CA PHE A 105 14.14 7.85 -7.27
C PHE A 105 13.52 6.98 -8.36
N PHE A 106 12.22 7.09 -8.56
CA PHE A 106 11.49 6.41 -9.64
C PHE A 106 12.05 6.78 -11.02
N LEU A 107 12.28 8.07 -11.28
CA LEU A 107 12.78 8.57 -12.57
C LEU A 107 14.27 8.28 -12.79
N ARG A 108 15.09 8.35 -11.75
CA ARG A 108 16.54 8.26 -11.86
C ARG A 108 17.07 6.85 -11.68
N VAL A 109 16.49 6.05 -10.77
CA VAL A 109 17.03 4.75 -10.35
C VAL A 109 16.14 3.59 -10.77
N LEU A 110 14.89 3.54 -10.32
CA LEU A 110 13.98 2.42 -10.61
C LEU A 110 13.68 2.29 -12.09
N LYS A 111 13.27 3.37 -12.74
CA LYS A 111 12.86 3.42 -14.16
C LYS A 111 11.98 2.23 -14.54
N PRO A 112 10.89 1.93 -13.79
CA PRO A 112 10.16 0.69 -13.99
C PRO A 112 9.57 0.58 -15.39
N TRP A 113 9.15 1.71 -16.00
CA TRP A 113 8.65 1.75 -17.37
C TRP A 113 9.66 1.25 -18.42
N ALA A 114 10.97 1.32 -18.12
CA ALA A 114 12.06 0.92 -19.01
C ALA A 114 12.78 -0.36 -18.55
N ARG A 115 12.47 -0.89 -17.39
CA ARG A 115 13.18 -2.04 -16.80
C ARG A 115 12.29 -3.23 -16.47
N ASP A 116 11.04 -3.00 -16.06
CA ASP A 116 10.17 -4.03 -15.50
C ASP A 116 8.94 -4.25 -16.41
N PRO A 117 8.80 -5.39 -17.07
CA PRO A 117 7.58 -5.69 -17.81
C PRO A 117 6.33 -5.56 -16.95
N GLY A 118 6.37 -6.04 -15.71
CA GLY A 118 5.22 -6.02 -14.80
C GLY A 118 4.72 -4.62 -14.41
N PHE A 119 5.51 -3.56 -14.66
CA PHE A 119 5.05 -2.19 -14.56
C PHE A 119 3.79 -1.90 -15.41
N TYR A 120 3.63 -2.59 -16.52
CA TYR A 120 2.50 -2.41 -17.44
C TYR A 120 1.26 -3.23 -17.11
N GLN A 121 1.23 -3.90 -15.95
CA GLN A 121 0.00 -4.42 -15.40
C GLN A 121 -0.90 -3.26 -14.97
N THR A 122 -2.16 -3.27 -15.43
CA THR A 122 -3.10 -2.17 -15.18
C THR A 122 -4.45 -2.63 -14.66
N ILE A 123 -4.77 -3.93 -14.71
CA ILE A 123 -6.08 -4.47 -14.34
C ILE A 123 -5.96 -5.22 -13.01
N PHE A 124 -6.80 -4.80 -12.04
CA PHE A 124 -6.82 -5.35 -10.70
C PHE A 124 -8.25 -5.78 -10.32
N ALA A 125 -8.39 -7.02 -9.88
CA ALA A 125 -9.66 -7.58 -9.41
C ALA A 125 -9.85 -7.41 -7.90
N GLU A 126 -8.75 -7.25 -7.16
CA GLU A 126 -8.74 -7.18 -5.71
C GLU A 126 -8.13 -5.86 -5.23
N MET A 127 -8.72 -5.33 -4.16
CA MET A 127 -8.17 -4.21 -3.41
C MET A 127 -6.99 -4.72 -2.59
N SER A 128 -5.89 -3.99 -2.58
CA SER A 128 -4.78 -4.28 -1.66
C SER A 128 -5.18 -3.96 -0.22
N ASP A 129 -4.62 -4.68 0.72
CA ASP A 129 -4.77 -4.40 2.16
C ASP A 129 -3.90 -3.23 2.65
N VAL A 130 -3.04 -2.70 1.78
CA VAL A 130 -2.31 -1.45 2.01
C VAL A 130 -2.98 -0.28 1.24
N PRO A 131 -2.70 1.00 1.57
CA PRO A 131 -3.45 2.13 1.03
C PRO A 131 -3.25 2.41 -0.47
N ALA A 132 -2.35 1.70 -1.15
CA ALA A 132 -2.08 1.84 -2.58
C ALA A 132 -1.88 0.47 -3.25
N HIS A 133 -1.80 0.43 -4.58
CA HIS A 133 -1.39 -0.79 -5.28
C HIS A 133 0.03 -1.19 -4.88
N GLU A 134 0.24 -2.47 -4.69
CA GLU A 134 1.56 -3.03 -4.44
C GLU A 134 2.37 -3.05 -5.73
N GLY A 135 3.47 -2.35 -5.70
CA GLY A 135 4.36 -2.17 -6.84
C GLY A 135 4.01 -0.99 -7.74
N PRO A 136 5.01 -0.43 -8.44
CA PRO A 136 4.77 0.59 -9.45
C PRO A 136 4.01 -0.02 -10.63
N SER A 137 2.94 0.64 -11.06
CA SER A 137 2.12 0.24 -12.20
C SER A 137 1.93 1.38 -13.19
N ALA A 138 1.70 1.03 -14.46
CA ALA A 138 1.32 2.01 -15.46
C ALA A 138 -0.11 2.49 -15.24
N GLU A 139 -0.35 3.78 -15.44
CA GLU A 139 -1.69 4.36 -15.41
C GLU A 139 -2.29 4.45 -16.82
N PRO A 140 -3.62 4.46 -16.97
CA PRO A 140 -4.60 4.37 -15.89
C PRO A 140 -4.79 2.94 -15.36
N ASN A 141 -4.98 2.80 -14.03
CA ASN A 141 -5.35 1.54 -13.44
C ASN A 141 -6.84 1.24 -13.65
N VAL A 142 -7.15 -0.01 -13.90
CA VAL A 142 -8.50 -0.53 -14.09
C VAL A 142 -8.86 -1.39 -12.87
N ASP A 143 -9.29 -0.74 -11.81
CA ASP A 143 -9.70 -1.38 -10.57
C ASP A 143 -11.11 -1.94 -10.70
N LEU A 144 -11.24 -3.20 -11.12
CA LEU A 144 -12.53 -3.83 -11.37
C LEU A 144 -13.41 -3.88 -10.11
N PHE A 145 -12.81 -3.95 -8.92
CA PHE A 145 -13.51 -3.95 -7.64
C PHE A 145 -14.19 -2.60 -7.31
N LYS A 146 -13.79 -1.49 -7.94
CA LYS A 146 -14.42 -0.16 -7.74
C LYS A 146 -15.75 0.00 -8.48
N TYR A 147 -16.10 -0.91 -9.38
CA TYR A 147 -17.35 -0.87 -10.14
C TYR A 147 -18.46 -1.65 -9.44
N LYS A 148 -19.69 -1.11 -9.53
CA LYS A 148 -20.88 -1.82 -9.10
C LYS A 148 -21.44 -2.65 -10.25
N TYR A 149 -21.66 -3.93 -10.01
CA TYR A 149 -22.24 -4.87 -10.97
C TYR A 149 -23.68 -5.21 -10.60
N PRO A 150 -24.63 -5.27 -11.59
CA PRO A 150 -24.45 -4.97 -13.02
C PRO A 150 -24.03 -3.53 -13.26
N LEU A 151 -23.17 -3.31 -14.27
CA LEU A 151 -22.62 -2.00 -14.58
C LEU A 151 -23.69 -0.98 -14.95
N SER A 152 -23.55 0.26 -14.47
CA SER A 152 -24.31 1.39 -15.01
C SER A 152 -23.88 1.67 -16.47
N ARG A 153 -24.72 2.39 -17.24
CA ARG A 153 -24.35 2.80 -18.61
C ARG A 153 -23.07 3.65 -18.65
N SER A 154 -22.87 4.49 -17.65
CA SER A 154 -21.67 5.31 -17.51
C SER A 154 -20.43 4.47 -17.24
N ASP A 155 -20.54 3.49 -16.31
CA ASP A 155 -19.43 2.61 -15.95
C ASP A 155 -19.07 1.66 -17.09
N ASP A 156 -20.08 1.13 -17.83
CA ASP A 156 -19.86 0.33 -19.04
C ASP A 156 -19.06 1.13 -20.09
N ALA A 157 -19.44 2.38 -20.34
CA ALA A 157 -18.75 3.24 -21.30
C ALA A 157 -17.29 3.54 -20.84
N LYS A 158 -17.10 3.90 -19.56
CA LYS A 158 -15.78 4.18 -18.99
C LYS A 158 -14.87 2.95 -19.01
N LEU A 159 -15.38 1.80 -18.60
CA LEU A 159 -14.61 0.55 -18.60
C LEU A 159 -14.29 0.11 -20.03
N THR A 160 -15.21 0.32 -20.98
CA THR A 160 -14.95 0.09 -22.41
C THR A 160 -13.78 0.93 -22.93
N GLU A 161 -13.75 2.22 -22.60
CA GLU A 161 -12.65 3.12 -23.00
C GLU A 161 -11.31 2.64 -22.46
N LEU A 162 -11.23 2.36 -21.15
CA LEU A 162 -10.00 1.91 -20.49
C LEU A 162 -9.50 0.59 -21.07
N LEU A 163 -10.37 -0.41 -21.22
CA LEU A 163 -9.96 -1.73 -21.75
C LEU A 163 -9.60 -1.69 -23.24
N THR A 164 -10.21 -0.79 -24.00
CA THR A 164 -9.85 -0.61 -25.42
C THR A 164 -8.41 -0.09 -25.60
N ALA A 165 -7.86 0.62 -24.61
CA ALA A 165 -6.49 1.14 -24.66
C ALA A 165 -5.43 0.06 -24.35
N ILE A 166 -5.77 -1.04 -23.68
CA ILE A 166 -4.80 -2.04 -23.20
C ILE A 166 -3.89 -2.58 -24.33
N PRO A 167 -4.38 -2.99 -25.51
CA PRO A 167 -3.49 -3.48 -26.57
C PRO A 167 -2.43 -2.45 -26.98
N ALA A 168 -2.79 -1.17 -27.07
CA ALA A 168 -1.87 -0.10 -27.46
C ALA A 168 -0.86 0.22 -26.33
N ILE A 169 -1.27 0.14 -25.06
CA ILE A 169 -0.39 0.29 -23.89
C ILE A 169 0.68 -0.80 -23.91
N LEU A 170 0.28 -2.06 -24.12
CA LEU A 170 1.21 -3.20 -24.14
C LEU A 170 2.14 -3.17 -25.35
N GLU A 171 1.69 -2.64 -26.49
CA GLU A 171 2.57 -2.44 -27.66
C GLU A 171 3.60 -1.31 -27.41
N ALA A 172 3.19 -0.19 -26.80
CA ALA A 172 4.13 0.86 -26.39
C ALA A 172 5.15 0.36 -25.36
N ALA A 173 4.73 -0.55 -24.45
CA ALA A 173 5.59 -1.18 -23.47
C ALA A 173 6.78 -1.92 -24.10
N LYS A 174 6.57 -2.63 -25.21
CA LYS A 174 7.66 -3.35 -25.91
C LYS A 174 8.77 -2.41 -26.33
N SER A 175 8.42 -1.23 -26.85
CA SER A 175 9.40 -0.21 -27.25
C SER A 175 10.14 0.37 -26.05
N ASN A 176 9.43 0.68 -24.97
CA ASN A 176 10.01 1.26 -23.76
C ASN A 176 10.97 0.28 -23.04
N LEU A 177 10.69 -1.02 -23.12
CA LEU A 177 11.44 -2.09 -22.47
C LEU A 177 12.60 -2.66 -23.30
N ALA A 178 12.79 -2.19 -24.54
CA ALA A 178 13.72 -2.79 -25.50
C ALA A 178 15.16 -2.93 -24.95
N GLU A 179 15.64 -1.91 -24.23
CA GLU A 179 17.01 -1.83 -23.71
C GLU A 179 17.16 -2.41 -22.28
N SER A 180 16.09 -2.92 -21.69
CA SER A 180 16.14 -3.48 -20.33
C SER A 180 17.09 -4.68 -20.25
N GLN A 181 17.86 -4.74 -19.17
CA GLN A 181 18.74 -5.87 -18.88
C GLN A 181 18.44 -6.53 -17.51
N ALA A 182 17.40 -6.08 -16.78
CA ALA A 182 17.10 -6.51 -15.42
C ALA A 182 16.59 -7.96 -15.39
N HIS A 183 17.50 -8.92 -15.24
CA HIS A 183 17.25 -10.37 -15.35
C HIS A 183 16.02 -10.84 -14.56
N ASP A 184 15.99 -10.59 -13.26
CA ASP A 184 14.94 -11.14 -12.39
C ASP A 184 13.56 -10.50 -12.64
N LEU A 185 13.52 -9.20 -12.99
CA LEU A 185 12.27 -8.52 -13.36
C LEU A 185 11.64 -9.13 -14.61
N TRP A 186 12.46 -9.65 -15.52
CA TRP A 186 11.99 -10.33 -16.73
C TRP A 186 11.70 -11.81 -16.50
N ALA A 187 12.55 -12.52 -15.75
CA ALA A 187 12.40 -13.95 -15.49
C ALA A 187 11.05 -14.29 -14.81
N TYR A 188 10.52 -13.35 -14.03
CA TYR A 188 9.23 -13.48 -13.36
C TYR A 188 8.19 -12.48 -13.86
N GLY A 189 8.49 -11.72 -14.91
CA GLY A 189 7.69 -10.59 -15.40
C GLY A 189 6.38 -10.98 -16.06
N ASP A 190 6.27 -12.19 -16.63
CA ASP A 190 5.05 -12.69 -17.27
C ASP A 190 3.93 -12.98 -16.26
N ARG A 191 4.26 -13.17 -14.98
CA ARG A 191 3.29 -13.51 -13.94
C ARG A 191 2.14 -12.51 -13.85
N ALA A 192 2.45 -11.20 -13.80
CA ALA A 192 1.45 -10.14 -13.69
C ALA A 192 0.43 -10.19 -14.85
N PHE A 193 0.88 -10.56 -16.04
CA PHE A 193 0.03 -10.66 -17.23
C PHE A 193 -0.75 -11.97 -17.30
N ASN A 194 -0.20 -13.06 -16.77
CA ASN A 194 -0.99 -14.29 -16.61
C ASN A 194 -2.16 -14.05 -15.64
N GLU A 195 -1.93 -13.39 -14.50
CA GLU A 195 -2.97 -13.03 -13.54
C GLU A 195 -4.01 -12.06 -14.14
N GLN A 196 -3.56 -11.05 -14.88
CA GLN A 196 -4.45 -10.14 -15.59
C GLN A 196 -5.30 -10.84 -16.66
N ALA A 197 -4.72 -11.76 -17.42
CA ALA A 197 -5.45 -12.54 -18.42
C ALA A 197 -6.47 -13.49 -17.79
N GLU A 198 -6.10 -14.17 -16.69
CA GLU A 198 -6.98 -15.02 -15.88
C GLU A 198 -8.18 -14.24 -15.33
N ALA A 199 -7.94 -13.02 -14.80
CA ALA A 199 -9.01 -12.15 -14.31
C ALA A 199 -9.98 -11.73 -15.43
N LEU A 200 -9.47 -11.37 -16.61
CA LEU A 200 -10.30 -11.02 -17.77
C LEU A 200 -11.06 -12.23 -18.32
N GLU A 201 -10.47 -13.42 -18.32
CA GLU A 201 -11.15 -14.66 -18.71
C GLU A 201 -12.28 -15.01 -17.73
N ALA A 202 -12.01 -14.88 -16.42
CA ALA A 202 -13.03 -15.07 -15.40
C ALA A 202 -14.18 -14.07 -15.53
N LEU A 203 -13.89 -12.82 -15.90
CA LEU A 203 -14.90 -11.80 -16.16
C LEU A 203 -15.75 -12.15 -17.40
N GLU A 204 -15.13 -12.60 -18.50
CA GLU A 204 -15.85 -13.10 -19.69
C GLU A 204 -16.76 -14.28 -19.34
N ALA A 205 -16.28 -15.20 -18.51
CA ALA A 205 -17.01 -16.38 -18.09
C ALA A 205 -18.08 -16.10 -17.01
N GLY A 206 -18.17 -14.87 -16.48
CA GLY A 206 -19.09 -14.52 -15.39
C GLY A 206 -18.73 -15.15 -14.05
N LYS A 207 -17.45 -15.40 -13.80
CA LYS A 207 -16.91 -16.09 -12.62
C LYS A 207 -15.86 -15.26 -11.88
N LEU A 208 -15.69 -13.99 -12.26
CA LEU A 208 -14.67 -13.15 -11.62
C LEU A 208 -15.00 -12.93 -10.15
N GLN A 209 -14.05 -13.25 -9.29
CA GLN A 209 -14.11 -12.88 -7.88
C GLN A 209 -13.50 -11.48 -7.72
N LEU A 210 -14.23 -10.60 -7.07
CA LEU A 210 -13.75 -9.31 -6.62
C LEU A 210 -13.56 -9.35 -5.11
N ASN A 211 -12.58 -8.62 -4.59
CA ASN A 211 -12.35 -8.44 -3.17
C ASN A 211 -12.11 -6.97 -2.84
N ASP A 212 -12.81 -6.44 -1.82
CA ASP A 212 -12.62 -5.09 -1.28
C ASP A 212 -13.09 -5.01 0.19
N LEU A 213 -13.23 -3.81 0.74
CA LEU A 213 -13.73 -3.59 2.12
C LEU A 213 -15.15 -4.16 2.39
N GLU A 214 -15.92 -4.47 1.37
CA GLU A 214 -17.24 -5.10 1.50
C GLU A 214 -17.14 -6.64 1.47
N GLY A 215 -15.92 -7.16 1.28
CA GLY A 215 -15.63 -8.58 1.17
C GLY A 215 -15.67 -9.10 -0.26
N ARG A 216 -15.68 -10.44 -0.37
CA ARG A 216 -15.60 -11.14 -1.66
C ARG A 216 -16.95 -11.29 -2.32
N ARG A 217 -17.00 -11.08 -3.64
CA ARG A 217 -18.21 -11.26 -4.46
C ARG A 217 -17.89 -11.73 -5.86
N THR A 218 -18.74 -12.59 -6.40
CA THR A 218 -18.68 -13.01 -7.82
C THR A 218 -19.42 -12.02 -8.70
N VAL A 219 -18.82 -11.60 -9.80
CA VAL A 219 -19.42 -10.68 -10.77
C VAL A 219 -19.40 -11.22 -12.19
N SER A 220 -20.26 -10.64 -13.03
CA SER A 220 -20.38 -11.00 -14.44
C SER A 220 -20.70 -9.78 -15.29
N LEU A 221 -20.51 -9.91 -16.61
CA LEU A 221 -20.90 -8.91 -17.60
C LEU A 221 -22.40 -9.00 -17.99
N ALA A 222 -23.28 -9.44 -17.07
CA ALA A 222 -24.73 -9.45 -17.33
C ALA A 222 -25.21 -8.02 -17.63
N GLY A 223 -25.90 -7.84 -18.75
CA GLY A 223 -26.38 -6.52 -19.19
C GLY A 223 -25.34 -5.61 -19.85
N ALA A 224 -24.06 -6.00 -19.89
CA ALA A 224 -23.01 -5.23 -20.55
C ALA A 224 -23.21 -5.13 -22.06
N THR A 225 -22.77 -4.01 -22.65
CA THR A 225 -22.84 -3.78 -24.08
C THR A 225 -21.97 -4.75 -24.88
N PRO A 226 -22.29 -5.05 -26.15
CA PRO A 226 -21.41 -5.83 -27.01
C PRO A 226 -20.02 -5.20 -27.17
N ARG A 227 -19.94 -3.86 -27.12
CA ARG A 227 -18.68 -3.11 -27.23
C ARG A 227 -17.77 -3.38 -26.03
N LEU A 228 -18.32 -3.38 -24.80
CA LEU A 228 -17.53 -3.73 -23.61
C LEU A 228 -17.03 -5.19 -23.68
N ARG A 229 -17.90 -6.13 -24.06
CA ARG A 229 -17.50 -7.55 -24.20
C ARG A 229 -16.35 -7.71 -25.20
N THR A 230 -16.39 -7.00 -26.32
CA THR A 230 -15.31 -7.00 -27.30
C THR A 230 -14.03 -6.38 -26.72
N ALA A 231 -14.14 -5.29 -25.96
CA ALA A 231 -12.99 -4.66 -25.32
C ALA A 231 -12.33 -5.59 -24.28
N VAL A 232 -13.11 -6.28 -23.45
CA VAL A 232 -12.61 -7.30 -22.48
C VAL A 232 -11.86 -8.40 -23.23
N HIS A 233 -12.46 -8.96 -24.27
CA HIS A 233 -11.85 -10.01 -25.09
C HIS A 233 -10.50 -9.56 -25.70
N ASN A 234 -10.47 -8.39 -26.35
CA ASN A 234 -9.26 -7.88 -26.97
C ASN A 234 -8.16 -7.58 -25.94
N ALA A 235 -8.52 -7.02 -24.79
CA ALA A 235 -7.60 -6.79 -23.68
C ALA A 235 -7.01 -8.12 -23.18
N ARG A 236 -7.83 -9.17 -22.99
CA ARG A 236 -7.38 -10.50 -22.58
C ARG A 236 -6.38 -11.09 -23.59
N VAL A 237 -6.73 -11.08 -24.89
CA VAL A 237 -5.87 -11.62 -25.95
C VAL A 237 -4.53 -10.88 -26.00
N ALA A 238 -4.55 -9.54 -25.97
CA ALA A 238 -3.32 -8.74 -25.97
C ALA A 238 -2.47 -8.99 -24.73
N THR A 239 -3.09 -9.14 -23.55
CA THR A 239 -2.40 -9.46 -22.31
C THR A 239 -1.71 -10.82 -22.37
N ALA A 240 -2.38 -11.86 -22.85
CA ALA A 240 -1.78 -13.20 -23.01
C ALA A 240 -0.61 -13.17 -24.01
N GLN A 241 -0.76 -12.49 -25.14
CA GLN A 241 0.32 -12.31 -26.12
C GLN A 241 1.52 -11.54 -25.55
N PHE A 242 1.27 -10.56 -24.68
CA PHE A 242 2.36 -9.83 -24.02
C PHE A 242 3.08 -10.71 -22.98
N ALA A 243 2.35 -11.54 -22.22
CA ALA A 243 2.96 -12.53 -21.33
C ALA A 243 3.89 -13.50 -22.09
N ASP A 244 3.45 -14.01 -23.25
CA ASP A 244 4.27 -14.88 -24.09
C ASP A 244 5.51 -14.16 -24.62
N TRP A 245 5.36 -12.90 -25.03
CA TRP A 245 6.49 -12.07 -25.47
C TRP A 245 7.50 -11.87 -24.34
N VAL A 246 7.05 -11.49 -23.12
CA VAL A 246 7.94 -11.33 -21.95
C VAL A 246 8.70 -12.63 -21.69
N ARG A 247 8.03 -13.78 -21.71
CA ARG A 247 8.65 -15.09 -21.50
C ARG A 247 9.71 -15.42 -22.56
N SER A 248 9.45 -15.04 -23.82
CA SER A 248 10.39 -15.26 -24.93
C SER A 248 11.63 -14.35 -24.86
N GLU A 249 11.48 -13.15 -24.31
CA GLU A 249 12.55 -12.17 -24.18
C GLU A 249 13.38 -12.32 -22.91
N ALA A 250 12.81 -12.88 -21.83
CA ALA A 250 13.46 -13.02 -20.51
C ALA A 250 14.85 -13.68 -20.57
N PRO A 251 15.10 -14.77 -21.33
CA PRO A 251 16.43 -15.39 -21.40
C PRO A 251 17.54 -14.50 -21.97
N LYS A 252 17.18 -13.41 -22.64
CA LYS A 252 18.14 -12.46 -23.21
C LYS A 252 18.60 -11.40 -22.21
N ARG A 253 17.98 -11.33 -21.03
CA ARG A 253 18.22 -10.31 -20.00
C ARG A 253 19.12 -10.89 -18.92
N THR A 254 20.34 -10.36 -18.79
CA THR A 254 21.39 -10.94 -17.93
C THR A 254 21.97 -9.96 -16.92
N GLY A 255 21.46 -8.72 -16.88
CA GLY A 255 21.96 -7.67 -15.99
C GLY A 255 21.34 -7.71 -14.59
N GLN A 256 21.89 -6.91 -13.71
CA GLN A 256 21.44 -6.77 -12.33
C GLN A 256 20.03 -6.16 -12.25
N SER A 257 19.24 -6.65 -11.31
CA SER A 257 17.86 -6.22 -11.10
C SER A 257 17.68 -5.30 -9.88
N GLY A 258 18.47 -5.49 -8.82
CA GLY A 258 18.45 -4.64 -7.63
C GLY A 258 18.96 -3.23 -7.91
N VAL A 259 18.65 -2.30 -7.01
CA VAL A 259 19.04 -0.88 -7.13
C VAL A 259 20.48 -0.59 -6.67
N GLY A 260 21.11 -1.54 -5.99
CA GLY A 260 22.41 -1.36 -5.36
C GLY A 260 22.31 -0.72 -3.97
N LYS A 261 23.29 -1.02 -3.09
CA LYS A 261 23.29 -0.62 -1.68
C LYS A 261 23.24 0.90 -1.48
N ASP A 262 23.99 1.68 -2.29
CA ASP A 262 24.04 3.13 -2.14
C ASP A 262 22.70 3.79 -2.48
N ASN A 263 22.08 3.38 -3.60
CA ASN A 263 20.76 3.85 -3.98
C ASN A 263 19.70 3.41 -2.97
N TYR A 264 19.81 2.20 -2.45
CA TYR A 264 18.93 1.69 -1.41
C TYR A 264 19.01 2.54 -0.14
N ASN A 265 20.22 2.87 0.35
CA ASN A 265 20.43 3.76 1.50
C ASN A 265 19.87 5.16 1.26
N TRP A 266 20.03 5.69 0.04
CA TRP A 266 19.43 6.97 -0.33
C TRP A 266 17.90 6.91 -0.22
N TYR A 267 17.29 5.84 -0.72
CA TYR A 267 15.84 5.64 -0.66
C TYR A 267 15.34 5.53 0.79
N LEU A 268 16.01 4.74 1.62
CA LEU A 268 15.67 4.62 3.05
C LEU A 268 15.65 5.98 3.74
N LYS A 269 16.69 6.79 3.51
CA LYS A 269 16.87 8.08 4.17
C LYS A 269 15.90 9.16 3.69
N HIS A 270 15.67 9.24 2.37
CA HIS A 270 14.99 10.38 1.75
C HIS A 270 13.54 10.11 1.35
N VAL A 271 13.14 8.86 1.25
CA VAL A 271 11.77 8.46 0.87
C VAL A 271 11.06 7.79 2.03
N LEU A 272 11.63 6.71 2.57
CA LEU A 272 11.03 6.01 3.72
C LEU A 272 11.27 6.74 5.05
N LEU A 273 12.17 7.72 5.09
CA LEU A 273 12.58 8.42 6.32
C LEU A 273 12.95 7.46 7.45
N SER A 274 13.51 6.30 7.07
CA SER A 274 13.94 5.26 8.00
C SER A 274 15.12 5.76 8.84
N PRO A 275 15.12 5.52 10.16
CA PRO A 275 16.29 5.82 11.00
C PRO A 275 17.43 4.82 10.80
N TYR A 276 17.20 3.75 10.05
CA TYR A 276 18.16 2.65 9.86
C TYR A 276 18.63 2.57 8.41
N ASP A 277 19.95 2.50 8.20
CA ASP A 277 20.54 2.19 6.91
C ASP A 277 20.50 0.67 6.59
N TYR A 278 21.01 0.28 5.43
CA TYR A 278 21.04 -1.10 4.97
C TYR A 278 21.68 -2.07 5.98
N ASP A 279 22.88 -1.72 6.52
CA ASP A 279 23.63 -2.61 7.41
C ASP A 279 22.94 -2.72 8.78
N GLN A 280 22.37 -1.62 9.25
CA GLN A 280 21.56 -1.60 10.46
C GLN A 280 20.28 -2.44 10.29
N GLN A 281 19.60 -2.35 9.13
CA GLN A 281 18.45 -3.20 8.84
C GLN A 281 18.84 -4.68 8.80
N VAL A 282 19.97 -5.05 8.18
CA VAL A 282 20.47 -6.44 8.21
C VAL A 282 20.66 -6.90 9.66
N THR A 283 21.34 -6.11 10.49
CA THR A 283 21.58 -6.44 11.90
C THR A 283 20.28 -6.63 12.69
N ILE A 284 19.30 -5.75 12.48
CA ILE A 284 17.99 -5.83 13.15
C ILE A 284 17.24 -7.10 12.70
N LEU A 285 17.18 -7.37 11.39
CA LEU A 285 16.48 -8.55 10.88
C LEU A 285 17.14 -9.86 11.32
N GLU A 286 18.47 -9.93 11.35
CA GLU A 286 19.18 -11.11 11.88
C GLU A 286 18.87 -11.32 13.37
N ARG A 287 18.89 -10.24 14.15
CA ARG A 287 18.53 -10.27 15.58
C ARG A 287 17.09 -10.74 15.79
N GLU A 288 16.13 -10.25 15.01
CA GLU A 288 14.72 -10.62 15.12
C GLU A 288 14.48 -12.06 14.60
N LEU A 289 15.21 -12.53 13.60
CA LEU A 289 15.19 -13.93 13.16
C LEU A 289 15.67 -14.85 14.29
N ASP A 290 16.82 -14.56 14.89
CA ASP A 290 17.36 -15.33 16.01
C ASP A 290 16.40 -15.33 17.22
N ARG A 291 15.80 -14.18 17.52
CA ARG A 291 14.79 -14.06 18.58
C ARG A 291 13.57 -14.93 18.31
N ALA A 292 13.04 -14.89 17.09
CA ALA A 292 11.88 -15.69 16.70
C ALA A 292 12.18 -17.19 16.76
N LEU A 293 13.34 -17.63 16.27
CA LEU A 293 13.75 -19.04 16.31
C LEU A 293 13.97 -19.53 17.75
N ALA A 294 14.61 -18.74 18.60
CA ALA A 294 14.81 -19.08 20.02
C ALA A 294 13.48 -19.14 20.78
N SER A 295 12.61 -18.13 20.59
CA SER A 295 11.30 -18.08 21.23
C SER A 295 10.41 -19.24 20.81
N LEU A 296 10.43 -19.63 19.53
CA LEU A 296 9.74 -20.81 19.04
C LEU A 296 10.15 -22.06 19.84
N ARG A 297 11.45 -22.29 20.06
CA ARG A 297 11.94 -23.46 20.81
C ARG A 297 11.52 -23.43 22.29
N LEU A 298 11.43 -22.25 22.88
CA LEU A 298 10.95 -22.09 24.26
C LEU A 298 9.44 -22.35 24.37
N GLU A 299 8.63 -21.89 23.43
CA GLU A 299 7.20 -22.22 23.39
C GLU A 299 6.97 -23.73 23.14
N GLU A 300 7.70 -24.37 22.23
CA GLU A 300 7.65 -25.81 22.03
C GLU A 300 7.99 -26.59 23.30
N ALA A 301 9.03 -26.16 24.04
CA ALA A 301 9.40 -26.78 25.31
C ALA A 301 8.30 -26.58 26.37
N ARG A 302 7.65 -25.42 26.41
CA ARG A 302 6.51 -25.13 27.27
C ARG A 302 5.32 -26.04 26.94
N ASN A 303 5.04 -26.20 25.64
CA ASN A 303 3.87 -26.92 25.14
C ASN A 303 4.11 -28.44 24.93
N ARG A 304 5.27 -28.98 25.31
CA ARG A 304 5.68 -30.37 25.05
C ARG A 304 4.68 -31.46 25.45
N ASN A 305 3.78 -31.14 26.40
CA ASN A 305 2.74 -32.06 26.89
C ASN A 305 1.34 -31.70 26.36
N ALA A 306 1.19 -30.61 25.61
CA ALA A 306 -0.08 -30.24 25.00
C ALA A 306 -0.34 -31.11 23.76
N PRO A 307 -1.61 -31.48 23.47
CA PRO A 307 -1.95 -32.17 22.24
C PRO A 307 -1.53 -31.33 21.03
N PRO A 308 -0.97 -31.92 19.95
CA PRO A 308 -0.61 -31.18 18.76
C PRO A 308 -1.85 -30.58 18.07
N ILE A 309 -1.71 -29.43 17.45
CA ILE A 309 -2.78 -28.87 16.61
C ILE A 309 -3.02 -29.79 15.40
N ALA A 310 -4.27 -30.16 15.18
CA ALA A 310 -4.67 -30.94 14.02
C ALA A 310 -4.94 -30.01 12.82
N LEU A 311 -4.51 -30.43 11.63
CA LEU A 311 -4.85 -29.74 10.40
C LEU A 311 -6.35 -29.80 10.13
N LEU A 312 -6.93 -28.65 9.82
CA LEU A 312 -8.31 -28.52 9.36
C LEU A 312 -8.39 -28.95 7.89
N ASN A 313 -8.91 -30.16 7.65
CA ASN A 313 -9.04 -30.74 6.31
C ASN A 313 -10.50 -30.83 5.82
N ASP A 314 -11.44 -30.28 6.59
CA ASP A 314 -12.85 -30.15 6.23
C ASP A 314 -13.23 -28.69 6.04
N PRO A 315 -13.80 -28.28 4.87
CA PRO A 315 -14.15 -26.90 4.60
C PRO A 315 -15.12 -26.28 5.62
N ALA A 316 -16.10 -27.05 6.09
CA ALA A 316 -17.08 -26.56 7.06
C ALA A 316 -16.46 -26.38 8.46
N ALA A 317 -15.56 -27.28 8.87
CA ALA A 317 -14.80 -27.13 10.12
C ALA A 317 -13.86 -25.92 10.05
N TYR A 318 -13.17 -25.72 8.93
CA TYR A 318 -12.33 -24.55 8.70
C TYR A 318 -13.14 -23.26 8.82
N ARG A 319 -14.29 -23.17 8.13
CA ARG A 319 -15.13 -21.98 8.15
C ARG A 319 -15.60 -21.63 9.57
N ARG A 320 -16.09 -22.63 10.31
CA ARG A 320 -16.50 -22.42 11.72
C ARG A 320 -15.35 -21.94 12.59
N MET A 321 -14.15 -22.51 12.40
CA MET A 321 -12.97 -22.09 13.16
C MET A 321 -12.56 -20.66 12.80
N ALA A 322 -12.51 -20.31 11.51
CA ALA A 322 -12.15 -18.98 11.05
C ALA A 322 -13.12 -17.92 11.62
N GLU A 323 -14.43 -18.16 11.58
CA GLU A 323 -15.44 -17.26 12.16
C GLU A 323 -15.28 -17.10 13.68
N ALA A 324 -15.00 -18.20 14.39
CA ALA A 324 -14.78 -18.15 15.86
C ALA A 324 -13.48 -17.40 16.22
N ARG A 325 -12.40 -17.61 15.44
CA ARG A 325 -11.12 -16.93 15.66
C ARG A 325 -11.21 -15.45 15.34
N GLU A 326 -11.91 -15.07 14.28
CA GLU A 326 -12.14 -13.67 13.93
C GLU A 326 -12.98 -12.95 15.01
N ALA A 327 -14.02 -13.59 15.52
CA ALA A 327 -14.80 -13.04 16.62
C ALA A 327 -13.92 -12.80 17.86
N ARG A 328 -13.11 -13.77 18.25
CA ARG A 328 -12.18 -13.65 19.38
C ARG A 328 -11.17 -12.52 19.18
N PHE A 329 -10.61 -12.41 17.97
CA PHE A 329 -9.69 -11.33 17.63
C PHE A 329 -10.36 -9.96 17.77
N TYR A 330 -11.56 -9.78 17.22
CA TYR A 330 -12.33 -8.55 17.35
C TYR A 330 -12.69 -8.21 18.80
N ASP A 331 -13.13 -9.20 19.57
CA ASP A 331 -13.49 -9.03 20.98
C ASP A 331 -12.28 -8.60 21.82
N LEU A 332 -11.08 -9.13 21.55
CA LEU A 332 -9.86 -8.67 22.22
C LEU A 332 -9.47 -7.25 21.78
N LEU A 333 -9.53 -6.93 20.50
CA LEU A 333 -9.22 -5.59 19.99
C LEU A 333 -10.05 -4.50 20.67
N THR A 334 -11.35 -4.74 20.80
CA THR A 334 -12.29 -3.78 21.38
C THR A 334 -12.26 -3.82 22.91
N GLY A 335 -12.24 -5.01 23.50
CA GLY A 335 -12.28 -5.22 24.96
C GLY A 335 -11.01 -4.75 25.67
N ALA A 336 -9.84 -4.91 25.06
CA ALA A 336 -8.57 -4.41 25.60
C ALA A 336 -8.27 -2.94 25.22
N GLY A 337 -9.12 -2.31 24.40
CA GLY A 337 -9.00 -0.90 24.04
C GLY A 337 -7.96 -0.61 22.95
N PHE A 338 -7.61 -1.59 22.12
CA PHE A 338 -6.78 -1.32 20.93
C PHE A 338 -7.50 -0.42 19.93
N ILE A 339 -8.80 -0.66 19.74
CA ILE A 339 -9.70 0.15 18.90
C ILE A 339 -11.06 0.32 19.61
N PRO A 340 -11.82 1.38 19.31
CA PRO A 340 -13.21 1.48 19.72
C PRO A 340 -14.08 0.46 18.96
N ASP A 341 -15.17 0.00 19.59
CA ASP A 341 -16.16 -0.87 18.91
C ASP A 341 -16.97 -0.04 17.90
N LYS A 342 -16.73 -0.30 16.60
CA LYS A 342 -17.43 0.35 15.48
C LYS A 342 -17.87 -0.68 14.44
N PRO A 343 -19.15 -0.61 13.96
CA PRO A 343 -19.68 -1.63 13.04
C PRO A 343 -18.85 -1.85 11.78
N TYR A 344 -18.25 -0.80 11.23
CA TYR A 344 -17.45 -0.90 10.01
C TYR A 344 -16.09 -1.60 10.21
N TYR A 345 -15.52 -1.62 11.42
CA TYR A 345 -14.33 -2.43 11.72
C TYR A 345 -14.66 -3.92 11.69
N ARG A 346 -15.78 -4.29 12.35
CA ARG A 346 -16.24 -5.67 12.34
C ARG A 346 -16.56 -6.14 10.92
N SER A 347 -17.27 -5.31 10.14
CA SER A 347 -17.60 -5.64 8.75
C SER A 347 -16.38 -5.85 7.89
N ALA A 348 -15.35 -4.98 8.01
CA ALA A 348 -14.12 -5.07 7.24
C ALA A 348 -13.37 -6.37 7.54
N LEU A 349 -13.22 -6.73 8.81
CA LEU A 349 -12.53 -7.96 9.23
C LEU A 349 -13.26 -9.22 8.77
N PHE A 350 -14.56 -9.32 9.06
CA PHE A 350 -15.35 -10.50 8.68
C PHE A 350 -15.53 -10.65 7.17
N GLY A 351 -15.42 -9.56 6.40
CA GLY A 351 -15.39 -9.58 4.94
C GLY A 351 -14.13 -10.24 4.36
N GLN A 352 -13.06 -10.36 5.15
CA GLN A 352 -11.75 -10.87 4.74
C GLN A 352 -11.44 -12.27 5.29
N LEU A 353 -12.43 -12.95 5.86
CA LEU A 353 -12.24 -14.34 6.29
C LEU A 353 -11.68 -15.19 5.15
N GLY A 354 -10.54 -15.87 5.41
CA GLY A 354 -9.89 -16.73 4.43
C GLY A 354 -10.75 -17.93 4.04
N ASP A 355 -10.56 -18.40 2.81
CA ASP A 355 -11.20 -19.62 2.32
C ASP A 355 -10.38 -20.86 2.66
N TYR A 356 -11.08 -21.99 2.77
CA TYR A 356 -10.42 -23.29 2.89
C TYR A 356 -9.56 -23.58 1.66
N THR A 357 -8.31 -23.99 1.90
CA THR A 357 -7.41 -24.43 0.84
C THR A 357 -7.16 -25.94 0.99
N PRO A 358 -7.42 -26.76 -0.05
CA PRO A 358 -7.12 -28.17 -0.05
C PRO A 358 -5.63 -28.45 0.22
N PRO A 359 -5.26 -29.56 0.87
CA PRO A 359 -3.89 -29.86 1.28
C PRO A 359 -2.83 -29.71 0.17
N GLU A 360 -3.16 -30.16 -1.03
CA GLU A 360 -2.28 -30.17 -2.21
C GLU A 360 -2.05 -28.78 -2.83
N GLN A 361 -2.85 -27.77 -2.43
CA GLN A 361 -2.76 -26.39 -2.92
C GLN A 361 -2.20 -25.43 -1.87
N ARG A 362 -1.90 -25.94 -0.66
CA ARG A 362 -1.45 -25.09 0.45
C ARG A 362 -0.06 -24.54 0.20
N ASN A 363 0.06 -23.24 0.36
CA ASN A 363 1.33 -22.54 0.53
C ASN A 363 1.65 -22.35 2.03
N PHE A 364 2.70 -21.61 2.36
CA PHE A 364 3.09 -21.33 3.75
C PHE A 364 1.92 -20.77 4.59
N PHE A 365 1.27 -19.70 4.13
CA PHE A 365 0.20 -19.05 4.89
C PHE A 365 -1.06 -19.91 4.99
N THR A 366 -1.47 -20.55 3.91
CA THR A 366 -2.65 -21.41 3.93
C THR A 366 -2.40 -22.73 4.68
N HIS A 367 -1.13 -23.14 4.86
CA HIS A 367 -0.78 -24.21 5.78
C HIS A 367 -0.91 -23.74 7.24
N VAL A 368 -0.43 -22.53 7.57
CA VAL A 368 -0.58 -21.96 8.92
C VAL A 368 -2.05 -21.80 9.27
N THR A 369 -2.88 -21.22 8.37
CA THR A 369 -4.32 -21.06 8.63
C THR A 369 -5.08 -22.37 8.71
N ALA A 370 -4.60 -23.44 8.07
CA ALA A 370 -5.17 -24.78 8.24
C ALA A 370 -4.84 -25.42 9.60
N LEU A 371 -3.83 -24.93 10.31
CA LEU A 371 -3.58 -25.25 11.71
C LEU A 371 -4.43 -24.38 12.64
N ASP A 372 -4.30 -23.07 12.52
CA ASP A 372 -5.13 -22.07 13.21
C ASP A 372 -5.23 -20.80 12.35
N PRO A 373 -6.43 -20.30 12.01
CA PRO A 373 -6.60 -19.05 11.27
C PRO A 373 -6.14 -17.80 12.05
N LEU A 374 -6.16 -17.83 13.38
CA LEU A 374 -6.00 -16.65 14.24
C LEU A 374 -4.69 -15.86 14.04
N PRO A 375 -3.51 -16.48 13.85
CA PRO A 375 -2.28 -15.73 13.60
C PRO A 375 -2.34 -14.84 12.36
N LEU A 376 -2.97 -15.31 11.28
CA LEU A 376 -3.14 -14.50 10.08
C LEU A 376 -4.27 -13.47 10.24
N SER A 377 -5.35 -13.80 10.97
CA SER A 377 -6.40 -12.84 11.31
C SER A 377 -5.84 -11.61 12.03
N SER A 378 -4.89 -11.79 12.95
CA SER A 378 -4.26 -10.65 13.66
C SER A 378 -3.46 -9.72 12.71
N HIS A 379 -2.91 -10.25 11.63
CA HIS A 379 -2.28 -9.44 10.57
C HIS A 379 -3.31 -8.64 9.76
N GLN A 380 -4.55 -9.09 9.66
CA GLN A 380 -5.63 -8.40 8.93
C GLN A 380 -6.05 -7.07 9.58
N PHE A 381 -5.31 -6.58 10.57
CA PHE A 381 -5.48 -5.22 11.11
C PHE A 381 -5.40 -4.13 10.03
N HIS A 382 -4.76 -4.39 8.90
CA HIS A 382 -4.80 -3.55 7.71
C HIS A 382 -6.21 -3.12 7.32
N TRP A 383 -7.16 -4.06 7.31
CA TRP A 383 -8.55 -3.79 6.93
C TRP A 383 -9.27 -2.89 7.93
N VAL A 384 -8.90 -2.95 9.21
CA VAL A 384 -9.37 -1.99 10.23
C VAL A 384 -8.91 -0.59 9.88
N GLU A 385 -7.64 -0.41 9.49
CA GLU A 385 -7.10 0.89 9.12
C GLU A 385 -7.73 1.45 7.83
N LEU A 386 -7.87 0.64 6.79
CA LEU A 386 -8.53 1.04 5.55
C LEU A 386 -10.01 1.40 5.76
N ALA A 387 -10.71 0.63 6.59
CA ALA A 387 -12.08 0.95 6.98
C ALA A 387 -12.15 2.26 7.78
N ARG A 388 -11.17 2.51 8.65
CA ARG A 388 -11.06 3.78 9.38
C ARG A 388 -10.86 4.95 8.41
N LEU A 389 -9.89 4.89 7.51
CA LEU A 389 -9.64 5.95 6.52
C LEU A 389 -10.89 6.26 5.69
N LYS A 390 -11.64 5.23 5.28
CA LYS A 390 -12.89 5.39 4.52
C LYS A 390 -13.99 6.11 5.33
N ASN A 391 -14.09 5.87 6.65
CA ASN A 391 -15.19 6.35 7.49
C ASN A 391 -14.83 7.54 8.36
N GLU A 392 -13.54 7.79 8.58
CA GLU A 392 -13.00 8.85 9.42
C GLU A 392 -11.86 9.58 8.67
N PRO A 393 -12.18 10.41 7.66
CA PRO A 393 -11.16 11.11 6.89
C PRO A 393 -10.28 11.97 7.79
N HIS A 394 -8.99 12.02 7.48
CA HIS A 394 -8.03 12.80 8.24
C HIS A 394 -8.21 14.31 7.97
N PRO A 395 -8.11 15.19 9.00
CA PRO A 395 -8.24 16.64 8.80
C PRO A 395 -7.22 17.24 7.83
N SER A 396 -5.99 16.71 7.79
CA SER A 396 -5.00 17.10 6.79
C SER A 396 -5.29 16.40 5.46
N PRO A 397 -5.53 17.12 4.35
CA PRO A 397 -5.71 16.54 3.03
C PRO A 397 -4.48 15.73 2.54
N ILE A 398 -3.28 16.04 3.06
CA ILE A 398 -2.04 15.33 2.72
C ILE A 398 -2.09 13.91 3.28
N ARG A 399 -2.54 13.74 4.53
CA ARG A 399 -2.65 12.42 5.19
C ARG A 399 -3.90 11.64 4.82
N ASP A 400 -4.95 12.35 4.37
CA ASP A 400 -6.19 11.75 3.88
C ASP A 400 -6.04 11.13 2.48
N THR A 401 -5.03 11.55 1.76
CA THR A 401 -4.71 11.04 0.42
C THR A 401 -3.76 9.84 0.52
N PRO A 402 -4.06 8.68 -0.11
CA PRO A 402 -3.15 7.54 -0.10
C PRO A 402 -1.74 7.92 -0.52
N PRO A 403 -0.71 7.64 0.28
CA PRO A 403 0.66 8.05 -0.01
C PRO A 403 1.26 7.26 -1.18
N LEU A 404 2.20 7.88 -1.90
CA LEU A 404 2.89 7.30 -3.04
C LEU A 404 4.25 6.71 -2.65
N PHE A 405 4.86 5.96 -3.58
CA PHE A 405 6.26 5.49 -3.49
C PHE A 405 6.59 4.67 -2.23
N ASN A 406 5.63 3.87 -1.73
CA ASN A 406 5.77 2.98 -0.56
C ASN A 406 6.14 3.68 0.76
N ILE A 407 5.98 4.98 0.88
CA ILE A 407 6.31 5.68 2.13
C ILE A 407 5.47 5.19 3.33
N TYR A 408 4.41 4.44 3.04
CA TYR A 408 3.53 3.81 4.02
C TYR A 408 4.02 2.44 4.53
N ALA A 409 4.99 1.80 3.85
CA ALA A 409 5.29 0.38 4.07
C ALA A 409 5.64 0.03 5.52
N ASP A 410 6.60 0.74 6.14
CA ASP A 410 6.98 0.51 7.54
C ASP A 410 5.79 0.72 8.50
N ARG A 411 4.88 1.63 8.17
CA ARG A 411 3.71 1.92 9.00
C ARG A 411 2.60 0.88 8.79
N SER A 412 2.31 0.47 7.56
CA SER A 412 1.24 -0.49 7.27
C SER A 412 1.67 -1.92 7.62
N GLU A 413 2.70 -2.44 6.98
CA GLU A 413 3.17 -3.82 7.16
C GLU A 413 3.79 -4.04 8.55
N GLY A 414 4.58 -3.07 9.00
CA GLY A 414 5.20 -3.13 10.32
C GLY A 414 4.18 -3.10 11.44
N PHE A 415 3.12 -2.29 11.31
CA PHE A 415 2.05 -2.24 12.30
C PHE A 415 1.25 -3.54 12.37
N ALA A 416 0.82 -4.07 11.23
CA ALA A 416 0.10 -5.34 11.19
C ALA A 416 0.96 -6.49 11.74
N THR A 417 2.27 -6.51 11.43
CA THR A 417 3.20 -7.48 12.00
C THR A 417 3.40 -7.28 13.51
N ALA A 418 3.47 -6.04 13.99
CA ALA A 418 3.55 -5.74 15.41
C ALA A 418 2.31 -6.24 16.16
N MET A 419 1.11 -6.09 15.56
CA MET A 419 -0.15 -6.55 16.16
C MET A 419 -0.18 -8.06 16.37
N GLU A 420 0.47 -8.87 15.53
CA GLU A 420 0.57 -10.32 15.77
C GLU A 420 1.26 -10.63 17.11
N GLU A 421 2.38 -9.98 17.40
CA GLU A 421 3.11 -10.20 18.66
C GLU A 421 2.45 -9.47 19.83
N ILE A 422 2.02 -8.22 19.66
CA ILE A 422 1.37 -7.44 20.70
C ILE A 422 0.12 -8.15 21.23
N LEU A 423 -0.74 -8.64 20.33
CA LEU A 423 -1.95 -9.38 20.71
C LEU A 423 -1.63 -10.74 21.34
N MET A 424 -0.56 -11.41 20.89
CA MET A 424 -0.05 -12.61 21.53
C MET A 424 0.35 -12.32 22.99
N GLN A 425 1.01 -11.19 23.26
CA GLN A 425 1.38 -10.79 24.62
C GLN A 425 0.16 -10.30 25.42
N ALA A 426 -0.87 -9.79 24.77
CA ALA A 426 -2.13 -9.36 25.40
C ALA A 426 -3.11 -10.52 25.72
N GLY A 427 -2.72 -11.78 25.47
CA GLY A 427 -3.51 -12.96 25.86
C GLY A 427 -4.37 -13.58 24.76
N LEU A 428 -4.19 -13.17 23.49
CA LEU A 428 -4.98 -13.71 22.37
C LEU A 428 -4.92 -15.26 22.26
N TYR A 429 -3.84 -15.88 22.77
CA TYR A 429 -3.57 -17.32 22.70
C TYR A 429 -3.50 -17.99 24.06
N ASP A 430 -4.07 -17.43 25.12
CA ASP A 430 -3.93 -17.99 26.49
C ASP A 430 -4.54 -19.40 26.63
N ASP A 431 -5.57 -19.71 25.85
CA ASP A 431 -6.23 -21.02 25.77
C ASP A 431 -5.80 -21.86 24.54
N GLU A 432 -4.89 -21.34 23.70
CA GLU A 432 -4.38 -21.99 22.49
C GLU A 432 -2.85 -21.97 22.47
N PRO A 433 -2.19 -22.82 23.27
CA PRO A 433 -0.75 -22.70 23.52
C PRO A 433 0.10 -22.77 22.23
N HIS A 434 -0.31 -23.58 21.24
CA HIS A 434 0.42 -23.70 19.98
C HIS A 434 0.23 -22.50 19.05
N GLY A 435 -0.79 -21.64 19.26
CA GLY A 435 -0.96 -20.40 18.50
C GLY A 435 0.25 -19.46 18.62
N ARG A 436 0.88 -19.43 19.81
CA ARG A 436 2.12 -18.66 20.05
C ARG A 436 3.29 -19.19 19.21
N GLU A 437 3.40 -20.51 19.01
CA GLU A 437 4.40 -21.09 18.12
C GLU A 437 4.22 -20.64 16.68
N LEU A 438 2.97 -20.58 16.21
CA LEU A 438 2.65 -20.11 14.86
C LEU A 438 3.04 -18.64 14.65
N VAL A 439 2.82 -17.77 15.65
CA VAL A 439 3.26 -16.36 15.58
C VAL A 439 4.79 -16.29 15.43
N TRP A 440 5.55 -17.04 16.21
CA TRP A 440 7.01 -17.05 16.10
C TRP A 440 7.49 -17.62 14.76
N ILE A 441 6.81 -18.64 14.19
CA ILE A 441 7.10 -19.16 12.86
C ILE A 441 6.87 -18.08 11.79
N MET A 442 5.77 -17.33 11.88
CA MET A 442 5.47 -16.24 10.95
C MET A 442 6.48 -15.09 11.05
N LEU A 443 6.89 -14.70 12.26
CA LEU A 443 7.92 -13.68 12.46
C LEU A 443 9.28 -14.13 11.89
N ALA A 444 9.67 -15.39 12.09
CA ALA A 444 10.89 -15.93 11.48
C ALA A 444 10.82 -15.91 9.94
N ASN A 445 9.67 -16.30 9.35
CA ASN A 445 9.44 -16.21 7.91
C ASN A 445 9.60 -14.76 7.39
N ARG A 446 8.98 -13.77 8.07
CA ARG A 446 9.09 -12.35 7.69
C ARG A 446 10.52 -11.82 7.78
N ALA A 447 11.25 -12.16 8.84
CA ALA A 447 12.65 -11.78 8.97
C ALA A 447 13.53 -12.42 7.86
N ALA A 448 13.32 -13.70 7.57
CA ALA A 448 14.06 -14.42 6.52
C ALA A 448 13.81 -13.82 5.13
N ARG A 449 12.55 -13.54 4.77
CA ARG A 449 12.21 -12.95 3.47
C ARG A 449 12.70 -11.50 3.36
N GLY A 450 12.69 -10.73 4.45
CA GLY A 450 13.26 -9.38 4.49
C GLY A 450 14.77 -9.37 4.27
N LEU A 451 15.52 -10.28 4.91
CA LEU A 451 16.95 -10.46 4.69
C LEU A 451 17.27 -10.88 3.24
N ALA A 452 16.47 -11.78 2.66
CA ALA A 452 16.60 -12.17 1.26
C ALA A 452 16.42 -10.96 0.33
N SER A 453 15.38 -10.16 0.57
CA SER A 453 15.07 -8.95 -0.18
C SER A 453 16.21 -7.91 -0.13
N LEU A 454 16.78 -7.64 1.04
CA LEU A 454 17.93 -6.75 1.19
C LEU A 454 19.10 -7.17 0.31
N ARG A 455 19.42 -8.47 0.31
CA ARG A 455 20.52 -9.04 -0.48
C ARG A 455 20.25 -8.96 -1.99
N VAL A 456 18.99 -9.13 -2.43
CA VAL A 456 18.61 -8.92 -3.83
C VAL A 456 18.77 -7.46 -4.24
N GLN A 457 18.30 -6.52 -3.40
CA GLN A 457 18.44 -5.09 -3.65
C GLN A 457 19.91 -4.65 -3.75
N ALA A 458 20.79 -5.27 -2.96
CA ALA A 458 22.24 -5.06 -3.01
C ALA A 458 22.94 -5.82 -4.16
N ASN A 459 22.22 -6.56 -5.01
CA ASN A 459 22.74 -7.42 -6.08
C ASN A 459 23.71 -8.51 -5.57
N GLN A 460 23.51 -9.00 -4.35
CA GLN A 460 24.26 -10.10 -3.74
C GLN A 460 23.62 -11.46 -4.01
N LEU A 461 22.30 -11.49 -4.24
CA LEU A 461 21.51 -12.66 -4.62
C LEU A 461 20.64 -12.31 -5.81
N ASP A 462 20.36 -13.31 -6.67
CA ASP A 462 19.23 -13.28 -7.60
C ASP A 462 17.95 -13.75 -6.88
N LEU A 463 16.77 -13.63 -7.53
CA LEU A 463 15.50 -14.03 -6.91
C LEU A 463 15.42 -15.54 -6.63
N ALA A 464 16.01 -16.38 -7.44
CA ALA A 464 16.03 -17.83 -7.18
C ALA A 464 16.84 -18.18 -5.92
N GLN A 465 17.99 -17.54 -5.74
CA GLN A 465 18.81 -17.65 -4.53
C GLN A 465 18.10 -17.09 -3.30
N ALA A 466 17.42 -15.96 -3.45
CA ALA A 466 16.62 -15.33 -2.40
C ALA A 466 15.47 -16.24 -1.95
N GLY A 467 14.75 -16.88 -2.87
CA GLY A 467 13.72 -17.86 -2.55
C GLY A 467 14.26 -19.05 -1.76
N LYS A 468 15.44 -19.58 -2.13
CA LYS A 468 16.12 -20.66 -1.39
C LYS A 468 16.55 -20.20 0.01
N PHE A 469 17.08 -18.98 0.14
CA PHE A 469 17.44 -18.41 1.44
C PHE A 469 16.21 -18.23 2.34
N HIS A 470 15.15 -17.63 1.83
CA HIS A 470 13.88 -17.46 2.51
C HIS A 470 13.33 -18.79 3.03
N ALA A 471 13.20 -19.80 2.14
CA ALA A 471 12.67 -21.12 2.51
C ALA A 471 13.56 -21.83 3.55
N ARG A 472 14.89 -21.73 3.43
CA ARG A 472 15.84 -22.36 4.37
C ARG A 472 15.70 -21.84 5.81
N TRP A 473 15.44 -20.54 5.98
CA TRP A 473 15.35 -19.90 7.29
C TRP A 473 13.92 -19.81 7.84
N THR A 474 12.93 -20.23 7.05
CA THR A 474 11.56 -20.41 7.54
C THR A 474 11.45 -21.75 8.29
N PRO A 475 11.02 -21.75 9.56
CA PRO A 475 10.92 -22.99 10.35
C PRO A 475 9.97 -24.03 9.73
N ARG A 476 10.12 -25.29 10.13
CA ARG A 476 9.26 -26.44 9.79
C ARG A 476 9.34 -26.91 8.32
N GLY A 477 10.05 -26.21 7.44
CA GLY A 477 10.10 -26.57 6.02
C GLY A 477 8.76 -26.35 5.28
N TRP A 478 7.89 -25.48 5.81
CA TRP A 478 6.60 -25.17 5.19
C TRP A 478 6.69 -24.18 4.02
N SER A 479 7.84 -23.53 3.85
CA SER A 479 8.08 -22.63 2.74
C SER A 479 8.83 -23.37 1.63
N ASP A 480 8.20 -23.52 0.46
CA ASP A 480 8.82 -24.12 -0.72
C ASP A 480 9.47 -23.02 -1.58
N PRO A 481 10.79 -23.08 -1.84
CA PRO A 481 11.48 -22.07 -2.65
C PRO A 481 10.97 -21.98 -4.09
N ASN A 482 10.31 -23.02 -4.59
CA ASN A 482 9.73 -23.06 -5.93
C ASN A 482 8.24 -22.72 -5.96
N SER A 483 7.64 -22.41 -4.81
CA SER A 483 6.23 -22.06 -4.73
C SER A 483 5.94 -20.73 -5.41
N ARG A 484 4.72 -20.60 -5.96
CA ARG A 484 4.23 -19.36 -6.53
C ARG A 484 4.28 -18.21 -5.50
N LEU A 485 4.02 -18.49 -4.21
CA LEU A 485 4.07 -17.51 -3.14
C LEU A 485 5.46 -16.92 -2.96
N VAL A 486 6.50 -17.76 -2.77
CA VAL A 486 7.87 -17.29 -2.54
C VAL A 486 8.39 -16.46 -3.73
N GLY A 487 8.10 -16.91 -4.96
CA GLY A 487 8.44 -16.15 -6.17
C GLY A 487 7.72 -14.80 -6.25
N PHE A 488 6.45 -14.76 -5.82
CA PHE A 488 5.68 -13.51 -5.77
C PHE A 488 6.27 -12.52 -4.76
N GLU A 489 6.48 -12.95 -3.53
CA GLU A 489 6.99 -12.09 -2.47
C GLU A 489 8.35 -11.48 -2.84
N GLN A 490 9.29 -12.30 -3.34
CA GLN A 490 10.61 -11.80 -3.71
C GLN A 490 10.57 -10.82 -4.90
N LEU A 491 9.70 -11.06 -5.88
CA LEU A 491 9.49 -10.14 -7.01
C LEU A 491 8.86 -8.81 -6.55
N LEU A 492 7.87 -8.87 -5.67
CA LEU A 492 7.23 -7.71 -5.07
C LEU A 492 8.26 -6.82 -4.36
N TYR A 493 9.13 -7.44 -3.55
CA TYR A 493 10.18 -6.72 -2.80
C TYR A 493 11.28 -6.16 -3.71
N LEU A 494 11.56 -6.79 -4.84
CA LEU A 494 12.48 -6.27 -5.83
C LEU A 494 11.91 -5.00 -6.51
N ARG A 495 10.62 -5.01 -6.82
CA ARG A 495 9.89 -3.85 -7.38
C ARG A 495 9.75 -2.70 -6.43
N GLN A 496 9.74 -2.98 -5.12
CA GLN A 496 9.50 -2.01 -4.05
C GLN A 496 10.64 -2.04 -3.03
N PRO A 497 11.74 -1.29 -3.24
CA PRO A 497 12.82 -1.18 -2.26
C PRO A 497 12.26 -0.81 -0.87
N GLY A 498 12.72 -1.51 0.16
CA GLY A 498 12.27 -1.30 1.54
C GLY A 498 11.04 -2.11 1.95
N TYR A 499 10.22 -2.62 1.01
CA TYR A 499 8.97 -3.31 1.36
C TYR A 499 9.22 -4.63 2.12
N GLY A 500 10.11 -5.50 1.63
CA GLY A 500 10.39 -6.79 2.30
C GLY A 500 10.87 -6.66 3.75
N PRO A 501 11.80 -5.77 4.08
CA PRO A 501 12.20 -5.48 5.45
C PRO A 501 11.14 -4.79 6.30
N SER A 502 10.19 -4.05 5.71
CA SER A 502 9.24 -3.19 6.42
C SER A 502 8.40 -3.92 7.48
N TYR A 503 8.10 -5.20 7.26
CA TYR A 503 7.41 -6.05 8.23
C TYR A 503 8.10 -6.06 9.59
N ILE A 504 9.41 -6.25 9.62
CA ILE A 504 10.19 -6.33 10.85
C ILE A 504 10.70 -4.95 11.28
N ILE A 505 11.19 -4.14 10.35
CA ILE A 505 11.69 -2.78 10.66
C ILE A 505 10.56 -1.91 11.18
N GLY A 506 9.41 -1.93 10.53
CA GLY A 506 8.23 -1.20 10.98
C GLY A 506 7.70 -1.73 12.33
N LYS A 507 7.72 -3.08 12.53
CA LYS A 507 7.38 -3.68 13.85
C LYS A 507 8.25 -3.11 14.95
N VAL A 508 9.57 -3.08 14.77
CA VAL A 508 10.52 -2.54 15.77
C VAL A 508 10.24 -1.06 16.06
N GLN A 509 9.90 -0.28 15.03
CA GLN A 509 9.51 1.12 15.21
C GLN A 509 8.16 1.24 15.97
N MET A 510 7.21 0.31 15.76
CA MET A 510 5.96 0.29 16.53
C MET A 510 6.19 -0.02 18.01
N ASP A 511 7.06 -0.97 18.33
CA ASP A 511 7.48 -1.26 19.70
C ASP A 511 8.09 0.00 20.35
N GLU A 512 8.91 0.75 19.61
CA GLU A 512 9.49 2.03 20.06
C GLU A 512 8.40 3.09 20.36
N LEU A 513 7.39 3.23 19.49
CA LEU A 513 6.29 4.18 19.69
C LEU A 513 5.49 3.88 20.97
N LEU A 514 5.24 2.61 21.27
CA LEU A 514 4.58 2.20 22.51
C LEU A 514 5.48 2.44 23.72
N ALA A 515 6.77 2.11 23.63
CA ALA A 515 7.72 2.29 24.73
C ALA A 515 7.90 3.77 25.10
N ILE A 516 7.99 4.67 24.13
CA ILE A 516 8.08 6.12 24.36
C ILE A 516 6.85 6.62 25.11
N GLN A 517 5.66 6.22 24.71
CA GLN A 517 4.42 6.64 25.35
C GLN A 517 4.26 6.07 26.75
N SER A 518 4.66 4.81 26.97
CA SER A 518 4.67 4.18 28.29
C SER A 518 5.62 4.91 29.25
N HIS A 519 6.86 5.17 28.80
CA HIS A 519 7.85 5.90 29.58
C HIS A 519 7.39 7.33 29.91
N ALA A 520 6.82 8.05 28.93
CA ALA A 520 6.29 9.38 29.16
C ALA A 520 5.13 9.40 30.18
N ALA A 521 4.27 8.38 30.19
CA ALA A 521 3.22 8.24 31.20
C ALA A 521 3.81 8.06 32.61
N GLU A 522 4.80 7.15 32.74
CA GLU A 522 5.51 6.88 34.00
C GLU A 522 6.21 8.14 34.53
N MET A 523 6.99 8.83 33.71
CA MET A 523 7.70 10.06 34.10
C MET A 523 6.77 11.19 34.55
N ASN A 524 5.53 11.20 34.06
CA ASN A 524 4.50 12.16 34.47
C ASN A 524 3.60 11.64 35.61
N GLY A 525 3.95 10.51 36.25
CA GLY A 525 3.18 9.91 37.33
C GLY A 525 1.76 9.49 36.92
N ARG A 526 1.52 9.17 35.67
CA ARG A 526 0.21 8.77 35.13
C ARG A 526 0.23 7.30 34.71
N PRO A 527 -0.90 6.59 34.81
CA PRO A 527 -0.98 5.24 34.27
C PRO A 527 -0.82 5.26 32.74
N PHE A 528 -0.17 4.23 32.19
CA PHE A 528 -0.22 3.98 30.76
C PHE A 528 -1.62 3.50 30.36
N VAL A 529 -2.24 4.16 29.40
CA VAL A 529 -3.57 3.82 28.86
C VAL A 529 -3.41 3.39 27.41
N LEU A 530 -3.64 2.11 27.16
CA LEU A 530 -3.42 1.52 25.82
C LEU A 530 -4.27 2.19 24.74
N SER A 531 -5.55 2.46 25.00
CA SER A 531 -6.44 3.12 24.04
C SER A 531 -5.96 4.53 23.64
N ASP A 532 -5.37 5.26 24.58
CA ASP A 532 -4.81 6.59 24.31
C ASP A 532 -3.54 6.49 23.43
N ALA A 533 -2.70 5.49 23.72
CA ALA A 533 -1.49 5.25 22.96
C ALA A 533 -1.80 4.82 21.52
N MET A 534 -2.70 3.87 21.35
CA MET A 534 -3.17 3.40 20.06
C MET A 534 -3.91 4.51 19.29
N GLY A 535 -4.76 5.27 19.99
CA GLY A 535 -5.50 6.39 19.41
C GLY A 535 -4.58 7.45 18.81
N ARG A 536 -3.43 7.75 19.44
CA ARG A 536 -2.42 8.68 18.90
C ARG A 536 -1.72 8.12 17.67
N ILE A 537 -1.31 6.85 17.69
CA ILE A 537 -0.66 6.21 16.56
C ILE A 537 -1.59 6.15 15.35
N LEU A 538 -2.83 5.69 15.56
CA LEU A 538 -3.84 5.61 14.50
C LEU A 538 -4.27 7.00 14.03
N GLY A 539 -4.40 7.96 14.97
CA GLY A 539 -4.79 9.33 14.71
C GLY A 539 -3.82 10.09 13.82
N ALA A 540 -2.53 9.79 13.89
CA ALA A 540 -1.52 10.41 13.04
C ALA A 540 -1.69 10.07 11.54
N GLY A 541 -2.43 9.01 11.21
CA GLY A 541 -2.62 8.54 9.83
C GLY A 541 -1.57 7.51 9.39
N ILE A 542 -1.62 7.14 8.11
CA ILE A 542 -0.65 6.21 7.51
C ILE A 542 0.53 7.01 6.95
N MET A 543 1.50 7.26 7.80
CA MET A 543 2.74 7.96 7.46
C MET A 543 3.94 7.25 8.10
N GLN A 544 5.15 7.66 7.73
CA GLN A 544 6.37 7.02 8.24
C GLN A 544 6.41 7.03 9.78
N PRO A 545 6.78 5.93 10.45
CA PRO A 545 6.82 5.85 11.91
C PRO A 545 7.72 6.88 12.58
N SER A 546 8.80 7.31 11.90
CA SER A 546 9.68 8.39 12.38
C SER A 546 8.96 9.74 12.53
N LEU A 547 7.98 10.03 11.67
CA LEU A 547 7.14 11.22 11.77
C LEU A 547 6.10 11.07 12.89
N ILE A 548 5.49 9.89 13.03
CA ILE A 548 4.60 9.61 14.17
C ILE A 548 5.35 9.79 15.50
N LYS A 549 6.61 9.35 15.56
CA LYS A 549 7.48 9.55 16.72
C LYS A 549 7.65 11.03 17.07
N ASN A 550 7.83 11.92 16.09
CA ASN A 550 7.91 13.36 16.33
C ASN A 550 6.65 13.89 17.00
N GLU A 551 5.47 13.46 16.56
CA GLU A 551 4.19 13.94 17.10
C GLU A 551 3.91 13.44 18.52
N ILE A 552 4.20 12.16 18.80
CA ILE A 552 3.88 11.54 20.08
C ILE A 552 5.01 11.63 21.11
N GLY A 553 6.25 11.78 20.65
CA GLY A 553 7.44 11.75 21.51
C GLY A 553 7.69 13.06 22.26
N GLY A 554 7.24 14.19 21.74
CA GLY A 554 7.52 15.51 22.29
C GLY A 554 9.03 15.74 22.53
N GLU A 555 9.38 16.62 23.48
CA GLU A 555 10.78 16.89 23.86
C GLU A 555 11.47 15.73 24.60
N THR A 556 10.79 14.61 24.84
CA THR A 556 11.32 13.43 25.59
C THR A 556 11.86 12.33 24.69
N ALA A 557 11.95 12.54 23.38
CA ALA A 557 12.58 11.58 22.48
C ALA A 557 14.08 11.43 22.81
N ARG A 558 14.55 10.17 22.98
CA ARG A 558 15.95 9.80 23.27
C ARG A 558 16.90 10.35 22.23
#